data_2823228498e47eecad0ba81d49c2952d
#
_entry.id   2823228498e47eecad0ba81d49c2952d
#
_cell.length_a   1.000
_cell.length_b   1.000
_cell.length_c   1.000
_cell.angle_alpha   90.00
_cell.angle_beta   90.00
_cell.angle_gamma   90.00
#
_symmetry.space_group_name_H-M   'P 1'
#
loop_
_entity.id
_entity.type
_entity.pdbx_description
1 polymer ?
#
loop_
_entity_poly.entity_id
_entity_poly.type
_entity_poly.pdbx_seq_one_letter_code
_entity_poly.pdbx_strand_id
1 'polypeptide(L)'
;MTGTVNAYCTVDDLRAQLGESKPGNLPEAQLVRAVNAASRAVDNYTGRRFWQDETPQSVLVAPSIADPYSLWLPGNAEISTVTGLTVATDNGTGAYGTSLVQDTDYRLWPYAANTGGSEYGAWWMLEGMGTSRFDVRGARGSYPVRITARFGWAFVPVEVEQATLLKAAALFKRKDAPFGVLQFGDIAAVRVTRQDIDVIELLSGYVRDVAMVG
;
A
#
# COMPACT_ATOMS: atom_id res chain seq x y z
N MET A 1 1.61 25.94 -3.53
CA MET A 1 2.14 25.03 -2.50
C MET A 1 1.57 23.65 -2.77
N THR A 2 2.38 22.64 -2.99
CA THR A 2 1.92 21.25 -3.13
C THR A 2 1.54 20.75 -1.73
N GLY A 3 0.27 20.42 -1.53
CA GLY A 3 -0.22 19.81 -0.29
C GLY A 3 0.31 18.38 -0.10
N THR A 4 -0.12 17.72 0.96
CA THR A 4 0.11 16.27 1.14
C THR A 4 -0.63 15.50 0.07
N VAL A 5 0.02 14.48 -0.51
CA VAL A 5 -0.57 13.60 -1.54
C VAL A 5 -0.56 12.18 -1.02
N ASN A 6 -1.75 11.60 -0.86
CA ASN A 6 -1.93 10.22 -0.40
C ASN A 6 -1.09 9.92 0.87
N ALA A 7 -1.14 10.84 1.82
CA ALA A 7 -0.37 10.78 3.05
C ALA A 7 -1.08 9.91 4.09
N TYR A 8 -0.28 9.25 4.94
CA TYR A 8 -0.78 8.36 6.00
C TYR A 8 -0.86 9.03 7.37
N CYS A 9 -0.33 10.23 7.52
CA CYS A 9 -0.54 11.09 8.68
C CYS A 9 -0.70 12.54 8.22
N THR A 10 -1.21 13.40 9.09
CA THR A 10 -1.38 14.81 8.79
C THR A 10 -0.13 15.63 9.13
N VAL A 11 -0.04 16.83 8.57
CA VAL A 11 1.01 17.80 8.94
C VAL A 11 0.83 18.26 10.38
N ASP A 12 -0.41 18.34 10.87
CA ASP A 12 -0.70 18.76 12.24
C ASP A 12 -0.28 17.71 13.27
N ASP A 13 -0.47 16.41 12.95
CA ASP A 13 0.06 15.32 13.77
C ASP A 13 1.59 15.40 13.86
N LEU A 14 2.26 15.69 12.72
CA LEU A 14 3.71 15.85 12.72
C LEU A 14 4.16 17.05 13.54
N ARG A 15 3.45 18.18 13.51
CA ARG A 15 3.71 19.34 14.37
C ARG A 15 3.60 18.97 15.85
N ALA A 16 2.51 18.30 16.21
CA ALA A 16 2.31 17.84 17.58
C ALA A 16 3.44 16.90 18.03
N GLN A 17 3.84 15.96 17.17
CA GLN A 17 4.94 15.02 17.44
C GLN A 17 6.31 15.74 17.59
N LEU A 18 6.50 16.87 16.91
CA LEU A 18 7.71 17.69 17.01
C LEU A 18 7.69 18.66 18.19
N GLY A 19 6.59 18.73 18.96
CA GLY A 19 6.42 19.61 20.10
C GLY A 19 6.13 21.06 19.71
N GLU A 20 5.63 21.32 18.51
CA GLU A 20 5.20 22.66 18.11
C GLU A 20 3.92 23.05 18.82
N SER A 21 4.00 23.95 19.79
CA SER A 21 2.85 24.43 20.58
C SER A 21 2.03 25.50 19.88
N LYS A 22 2.56 26.15 18.83
CA LYS A 22 1.88 27.17 18.02
C LYS A 22 2.23 27.01 16.54
N PRO A 23 1.23 26.93 15.63
CA PRO A 23 1.49 26.85 14.19
C PRO A 23 2.32 28.04 13.68
N GLY A 24 3.30 27.75 12.79
CA GLY A 24 4.08 28.76 12.10
C GLY A 24 5.54 28.86 12.52
N ASN A 25 5.98 28.17 13.56
CA ASN A 25 7.40 28.09 13.94
C ASN A 25 8.22 27.15 13.04
N LEU A 26 7.58 26.11 12.50
CA LEU A 26 8.21 25.15 11.61
C LEU A 26 7.83 25.43 10.14
N PRO A 27 8.76 25.28 9.20
CA PRO A 27 8.50 25.59 7.79
C PRO A 27 7.56 24.55 7.16
N GLU A 28 6.35 24.97 6.82
CA GLU A 28 5.25 24.17 6.26
C GLU A 28 5.68 23.27 5.10
N ALA A 29 6.41 23.84 4.13
CA ALA A 29 6.85 23.09 2.96
C ALA A 29 7.78 21.91 3.31
N GLN A 30 8.51 22.00 4.41
CA GLN A 30 9.38 20.91 4.87
C GLN A 30 8.60 19.84 5.61
N LEU A 31 7.58 20.22 6.40
CA LEU A 31 6.66 19.29 7.04
C LEU A 31 5.91 18.46 5.99
N VAL A 32 5.34 19.12 4.98
CA VAL A 32 4.67 18.45 3.85
C VAL A 32 5.60 17.48 3.14
N ARG A 33 6.84 17.87 2.85
CA ARG A 33 7.84 16.99 2.23
C ARG A 33 8.17 15.78 3.11
N ALA A 34 8.33 15.99 4.41
CA ALA A 34 8.63 14.91 5.35
C ALA A 34 7.49 13.88 5.41
N VAL A 35 6.24 14.34 5.50
CA VAL A 35 5.05 13.48 5.50
C VAL A 35 4.94 12.68 4.20
N ASN A 36 5.06 13.34 3.04
CA ASN A 36 4.99 12.67 1.75
C ASN A 36 6.13 11.64 1.57
N ALA A 37 7.35 11.99 1.96
CA ALA A 37 8.49 11.09 1.87
C ALA A 37 8.36 9.88 2.82
N ALA A 38 7.85 10.09 4.03
CA ALA A 38 7.59 9.02 4.98
C ALA A 38 6.52 8.05 4.47
N SER A 39 5.41 8.56 3.94
CA SER A 39 4.34 7.72 3.36
C SER A 39 4.85 6.86 2.21
N ARG A 40 5.66 7.42 1.30
CA ARG A 40 6.28 6.63 0.21
C ARG A 40 7.33 5.63 0.72
N ALA A 41 8.03 5.95 1.81
CA ALA A 41 8.95 5.00 2.42
C ALA A 41 8.21 3.80 3.04
N VAL A 42 7.04 4.02 3.61
CA VAL A 42 6.16 2.96 4.11
C VAL A 42 5.66 2.07 2.97
N ASP A 43 5.17 2.65 1.86
CA ASP A 43 4.76 1.87 0.67
C ASP A 43 5.91 0.98 0.17
N ASN A 44 7.10 1.55 0.03
CA ASN A 44 8.27 0.81 -0.46
C ASN A 44 8.70 -0.31 0.49
N TYR A 45 8.57 -0.10 1.79
CA TYR A 45 8.94 -1.09 2.79
C TYR A 45 7.94 -2.25 2.86
N THR A 46 6.64 -1.93 2.83
CA THR A 46 5.57 -2.92 2.95
C THR A 46 5.25 -3.60 1.62
N GLY A 47 5.63 -3.01 0.49
CA GLY A 47 5.20 -3.44 -0.83
C GLY A 47 3.70 -3.25 -1.08
N ARG A 48 3.05 -2.40 -0.27
CA ARG A 48 1.60 -2.15 -0.31
C ARG A 48 1.31 -0.67 -0.43
N ARG A 49 0.05 -0.34 -0.72
CA ARG A 49 -0.47 1.02 -0.82
C ARG A 49 -1.70 1.14 0.07
N PHE A 50 -1.62 1.96 1.12
CA PHE A 50 -2.68 2.13 2.13
C PHE A 50 -3.63 3.30 1.84
N TRP A 51 -3.66 3.80 0.62
CA TRP A 51 -4.64 4.78 0.17
C TRP A 51 -5.44 4.21 -1.00
N GLN A 52 -6.72 4.58 -1.08
CA GLN A 52 -7.67 4.08 -2.07
C GLN A 52 -7.71 5.00 -3.30
N ASP A 53 -7.83 4.41 -4.48
CA ASP A 53 -8.12 5.16 -5.70
C ASP A 53 -9.48 5.86 -5.59
N GLU A 54 -9.57 7.10 -6.04
CA GLU A 54 -10.83 7.86 -6.08
C GLU A 54 -11.82 7.27 -7.10
N THR A 55 -11.30 6.77 -8.21
CA THR A 55 -12.08 6.16 -9.30
C THR A 55 -11.55 4.78 -9.65
N PRO A 56 -12.41 3.89 -10.19
CA PRO A 56 -11.95 2.57 -10.65
C PRO A 56 -10.85 2.70 -11.70
N GLN A 57 -9.80 1.89 -11.54
CA GLN A 57 -8.68 1.76 -12.46
C GLN A 57 -8.64 0.33 -13.01
N SER A 58 -8.01 0.12 -14.15
CA SER A 58 -7.85 -1.21 -14.73
C SER A 58 -6.41 -1.68 -14.63
N VAL A 59 -6.22 -2.91 -14.17
CA VAL A 59 -4.94 -3.62 -14.20
C VAL A 59 -5.07 -4.91 -14.97
N LEU A 60 -3.99 -5.31 -15.61
CA LEU A 60 -3.88 -6.55 -16.35
C LEU A 60 -3.01 -7.52 -15.56
N VAL A 61 -3.52 -8.72 -15.32
CA VAL A 61 -2.84 -9.72 -14.50
C VAL A 61 -2.88 -11.07 -15.21
N ALA A 62 -1.85 -11.89 -14.97
CA ALA A 62 -1.81 -13.27 -15.42
C ALA A 62 -1.70 -14.19 -14.20
N PRO A 63 -2.41 -15.32 -14.18
CA PRO A 63 -2.17 -16.36 -13.18
C PRO A 63 -0.82 -17.03 -13.43
N SER A 64 -0.27 -17.67 -12.41
CA SER A 64 0.88 -18.55 -12.58
C SER A 64 0.48 -19.78 -13.39
N ILE A 65 1.38 -20.26 -14.26
CA ILE A 65 1.19 -21.51 -15.00
C ILE A 65 1.10 -22.70 -14.03
N ALA A 66 1.80 -22.62 -12.90
CA ALA A 66 1.81 -23.66 -11.87
C ALA A 66 0.53 -23.68 -11.04
N ASP A 67 -0.13 -22.51 -10.89
CA ASP A 67 -1.39 -22.38 -10.16
C ASP A 67 -2.37 -21.48 -10.92
N PRO A 68 -3.14 -22.04 -11.86
CA PRO A 68 -4.13 -21.28 -12.61
C PRO A 68 -5.43 -21.01 -11.83
N TYR A 69 -5.56 -21.51 -10.62
CA TYR A 69 -6.73 -21.27 -9.76
C TYR A 69 -6.58 -20.03 -8.88
N SER A 70 -5.37 -19.54 -8.69
CA SER A 70 -5.10 -18.36 -7.88
C SER A 70 -4.56 -17.23 -8.75
N LEU A 71 -5.20 -16.07 -8.67
CA LEU A 71 -4.76 -14.85 -9.35
C LEU A 71 -4.26 -13.85 -8.32
N TRP A 72 -2.96 -13.79 -8.14
CA TRP A 72 -2.31 -12.88 -7.20
C TRP A 72 -2.21 -11.48 -7.79
N LEU A 73 -2.66 -10.49 -7.03
CA LEU A 73 -2.61 -9.09 -7.44
C LEU A 73 -1.25 -8.46 -7.09
N PRO A 74 -0.76 -7.51 -7.89
CA PRO A 74 0.39 -6.69 -7.49
C PRO A 74 0.10 -5.92 -6.20
N GLY A 75 1.10 -5.63 -5.37
CA GLY A 75 0.93 -4.96 -4.08
C GLY A 75 0.32 -3.55 -4.17
N ASN A 76 0.48 -2.89 -5.31
CA ASN A 76 -0.15 -1.59 -5.59
C ASN A 76 -1.55 -1.69 -6.20
N ALA A 77 -2.06 -2.91 -6.43
CA ALA A 77 -3.35 -3.18 -7.06
C ALA A 77 -4.22 -4.12 -6.20
N GLU A 78 -4.08 -4.07 -4.88
CA GLU A 78 -4.98 -4.74 -3.95
C GLU A 78 -6.37 -4.08 -4.03
N ILE A 79 -7.43 -4.88 -4.09
CA ILE A 79 -8.81 -4.39 -4.27
C ILE A 79 -9.33 -3.84 -2.95
N SER A 80 -9.74 -2.58 -2.92
CA SER A 80 -10.23 -1.93 -1.71
C SER A 80 -11.75 -2.05 -1.50
N THR A 81 -12.51 -2.26 -2.57
CA THR A 81 -13.97 -2.38 -2.52
C THR A 81 -14.49 -3.20 -3.69
N VAL A 82 -15.57 -3.94 -3.46
CA VAL A 82 -16.28 -4.67 -4.51
C VAL A 82 -17.18 -3.74 -5.35
N THR A 83 -17.42 -2.52 -4.89
CA THR A 83 -18.21 -1.54 -5.64
C THR A 83 -17.48 -1.13 -6.91
N GLY A 84 -18.06 -1.46 -8.06
CA GLY A 84 -17.45 -1.21 -9.38
C GLY A 84 -16.37 -2.21 -9.78
N LEU A 85 -16.18 -3.30 -9.01
CA LEU A 85 -15.31 -4.41 -9.39
C LEU A 85 -15.84 -5.11 -10.62
N THR A 86 -15.00 -5.26 -11.63
CA THR A 86 -15.24 -6.13 -12.78
C THR A 86 -14.00 -6.95 -13.08
N VAL A 87 -14.19 -8.22 -13.37
CA VAL A 87 -13.13 -9.15 -13.78
C VAL A 87 -13.50 -9.71 -15.13
N ALA A 88 -12.64 -9.55 -16.12
CA ALA A 88 -12.89 -10.00 -17.47
C ALA A 88 -11.67 -10.73 -18.05
N THR A 89 -11.92 -11.77 -18.81
CA THR A 89 -10.88 -12.59 -19.44
C THR A 89 -10.78 -12.36 -20.93
N ASP A 90 -9.55 -12.46 -21.45
CA ASP A 90 -9.23 -12.47 -22.85
C ASP A 90 -9.13 -13.91 -23.35
N ASN A 91 -9.98 -14.28 -24.30
CA ASN A 91 -10.01 -15.62 -24.93
C ASN A 91 -8.95 -15.77 -26.03
N GLY A 92 -7.87 -15.02 -26.01
CA GLY A 92 -6.81 -15.07 -27.02
C GLY A 92 -7.04 -14.16 -28.24
N THR A 93 -8.07 -13.30 -28.18
CA THR A 93 -8.40 -12.35 -29.26
C THR A 93 -7.91 -10.93 -28.98
N GLY A 94 -7.42 -10.65 -27.77
CA GLY A 94 -7.10 -9.30 -27.28
C GLY A 94 -8.33 -8.52 -26.78
N ALA A 95 -9.51 -9.14 -26.82
CA ALA A 95 -10.75 -8.55 -26.33
C ALA A 95 -11.16 -9.23 -25.00
N TYR A 96 -11.36 -8.44 -23.96
CA TYR A 96 -11.83 -8.93 -22.66
C TYR A 96 -13.36 -9.08 -22.66
N GLY A 97 -13.83 -10.04 -23.45
CA GLY A 97 -15.26 -10.23 -23.75
C GLY A 97 -16.00 -11.10 -22.74
N THR A 98 -15.29 -11.91 -21.94
CA THR A 98 -15.91 -12.80 -20.96
C THR A 98 -15.79 -12.20 -19.57
N SER A 99 -16.91 -11.79 -18.98
CA SER A 99 -16.96 -11.32 -17.59
C SER A 99 -17.09 -12.49 -16.65
N LEU A 100 -16.30 -12.50 -15.56
CA LEU A 100 -16.41 -13.46 -14.47
C LEU A 100 -17.26 -12.87 -13.34
N VAL A 101 -18.06 -13.73 -12.72
CA VAL A 101 -19.02 -13.38 -11.66
C VAL A 101 -18.46 -13.78 -10.30
N GLN A 102 -18.40 -12.82 -9.38
CA GLN A 102 -17.99 -13.08 -7.99
C GLN A 102 -18.95 -14.09 -7.35
N ASP A 103 -18.43 -14.96 -6.49
CA ASP A 103 -19.11 -16.04 -5.78
C ASP A 103 -19.73 -17.13 -6.69
N THR A 104 -19.50 -17.05 -8.00
CA THR A 104 -19.82 -18.08 -8.99
C THR A 104 -18.55 -18.61 -9.66
N ASP A 105 -17.74 -17.71 -10.23
CA ASP A 105 -16.52 -18.07 -10.94
C ASP A 105 -15.28 -17.90 -10.08
N TYR A 106 -15.29 -16.91 -9.16
CA TYR A 106 -14.17 -16.62 -8.27
C TYR A 106 -14.61 -16.05 -6.92
N ARG A 107 -13.73 -16.14 -5.92
CA ARG A 107 -13.83 -15.45 -4.64
C ARG A 107 -12.63 -14.54 -4.41
N LEU A 108 -12.85 -13.52 -3.61
CA LEU A 108 -11.80 -12.61 -3.14
C LEU A 108 -11.16 -13.17 -1.88
N TRP A 109 -9.82 -13.06 -1.78
CA TRP A 109 -9.04 -13.47 -0.62
C TRP A 109 -8.24 -12.28 -0.05
N PRO A 110 -8.13 -12.12 1.28
CA PRO A 110 -8.73 -12.95 2.33
C PRO A 110 -10.25 -12.74 2.41
N TYR A 111 -10.99 -13.78 2.75
CA TYR A 111 -12.46 -13.75 2.80
C TYR A 111 -13.04 -12.70 3.74
N ALA A 112 -12.29 -12.36 4.80
CA ALA A 112 -12.71 -11.38 5.80
C ALA A 112 -12.19 -9.96 5.55
N ALA A 113 -11.53 -9.69 4.42
CA ALA A 113 -11.04 -8.34 4.13
C ALA A 113 -12.19 -7.31 4.12
N ASN A 114 -11.92 -6.11 4.59
CA ASN A 114 -12.89 -5.00 4.71
C ASN A 114 -14.17 -5.31 5.50
N THR A 115 -14.19 -6.38 6.29
CA THR A 115 -15.27 -6.62 7.26
C THR A 115 -14.89 -6.01 8.60
N GLY A 116 -15.87 -5.53 9.35
CA GLY A 116 -15.62 -4.93 10.67
C GLY A 116 -14.84 -5.89 11.56
N GLY A 117 -13.67 -5.45 12.05
CA GLY A 117 -12.74 -6.25 12.84
C GLY A 117 -11.70 -7.02 12.03
N SER A 118 -11.65 -6.87 10.72
CA SER A 118 -10.59 -7.44 9.88
C SER A 118 -9.30 -6.61 9.98
N GLU A 119 -8.16 -7.27 10.13
CA GLU A 119 -6.84 -6.66 10.02
C GLU A 119 -6.49 -6.24 8.59
N TYR A 120 -7.24 -6.74 7.60
CA TYR A 120 -6.96 -6.54 6.19
C TYR A 120 -7.92 -5.54 5.56
N GLY A 121 -7.38 -4.42 5.12
CA GLY A 121 -8.11 -3.34 4.46
C GLY A 121 -8.33 -3.55 2.96
N ALA A 122 -7.86 -4.66 2.39
CA ALA A 122 -7.96 -4.94 0.95
C ALA A 122 -7.86 -6.45 0.64
N TRP A 123 -8.33 -6.83 -0.55
CA TRP A 123 -8.16 -8.17 -1.10
C TRP A 123 -6.98 -8.20 -2.06
N TRP A 124 -6.10 -9.19 -1.94
CA TRP A 124 -4.90 -9.30 -2.74
C TRP A 124 -4.82 -10.52 -3.65
N MET A 125 -5.86 -11.36 -3.65
CA MET A 125 -5.93 -12.54 -4.50
C MET A 125 -7.38 -12.83 -4.90
N LEU A 126 -7.57 -13.35 -6.11
CA LEU A 126 -8.80 -13.99 -6.55
C LEU A 126 -8.57 -15.48 -6.61
N GLU A 127 -9.47 -16.25 -6.03
CA GLU A 127 -9.47 -17.72 -6.06
C GLU A 127 -10.58 -18.22 -6.97
N GLY A 128 -10.25 -19.06 -7.96
CA GLY A 128 -11.23 -19.70 -8.85
C GLY A 128 -12.10 -20.70 -8.09
N MET A 129 -13.39 -20.71 -8.36
CA MET A 129 -14.36 -21.58 -7.69
C MET A 129 -14.63 -22.86 -8.48
N GLY A 130 -14.75 -24.00 -7.77
CA GLY A 130 -15.06 -25.30 -8.36
C GLY A 130 -14.00 -25.74 -9.37
N THR A 131 -14.39 -25.85 -10.63
CA THR A 131 -13.48 -26.15 -11.76
C THR A 131 -13.04 -24.92 -12.53
N SER A 132 -13.49 -23.73 -12.11
CA SER A 132 -13.14 -22.46 -12.74
C SER A 132 -11.67 -22.13 -12.49
N ARG A 133 -10.95 -21.94 -13.55
CA ARG A 133 -9.56 -21.51 -13.54
C ARG A 133 -9.39 -20.26 -14.39
N PHE A 134 -8.45 -19.43 -14.02
CA PHE A 134 -8.07 -18.30 -14.86
C PHE A 134 -7.30 -18.79 -16.06
N ASP A 135 -7.62 -18.28 -17.25
CA ASP A 135 -6.87 -18.65 -18.44
C ASP A 135 -5.43 -18.10 -18.34
N VAL A 136 -4.47 -18.96 -18.61
CA VAL A 136 -3.04 -18.60 -18.67
C VAL A 136 -2.62 -18.11 -20.06
N ARG A 137 -3.53 -18.18 -21.05
CA ARG A 137 -3.27 -17.87 -22.45
C ARG A 137 -4.08 -16.66 -22.87
N GLY A 138 -3.52 -15.49 -22.71
CA GLY A 138 -3.99 -14.28 -23.40
C GLY A 138 -3.59 -14.26 -24.86
N ALA A 139 -4.08 -13.28 -25.61
CA ALA A 139 -3.52 -12.94 -26.92
C ALA A 139 -2.02 -12.68 -26.80
N ARG A 140 -1.26 -12.97 -27.85
CA ARG A 140 0.20 -12.80 -27.83
C ARG A 140 0.59 -11.37 -27.43
N GLY A 141 1.30 -11.24 -26.32
CA GLY A 141 1.71 -9.94 -25.76
C GLY A 141 0.66 -9.28 -24.86
N SER A 142 -0.47 -9.95 -24.56
CA SER A 142 -1.46 -9.49 -23.58
C SER A 142 -1.51 -10.36 -22.33
N TYR A 143 -1.96 -9.78 -21.23
CA TYR A 143 -2.28 -10.51 -20.01
C TYR A 143 -3.72 -11.03 -20.09
N PRO A 144 -3.99 -12.28 -19.64
CA PRO A 144 -5.29 -12.91 -19.89
C PRO A 144 -6.44 -12.37 -19.05
N VAL A 145 -6.18 -11.68 -17.94
CA VAL A 145 -7.22 -11.17 -17.04
C VAL A 145 -7.08 -9.67 -16.86
N ARG A 146 -8.20 -8.96 -17.05
CA ARG A 146 -8.34 -7.54 -16.74
C ARG A 146 -9.24 -7.39 -15.52
N ILE A 147 -8.72 -6.68 -14.51
CA ILE A 147 -9.47 -6.34 -13.31
C ILE A 147 -9.64 -4.83 -13.29
N THR A 148 -10.88 -4.39 -13.18
CA THR A 148 -11.22 -2.98 -12.97
C THR A 148 -11.82 -2.84 -11.59
N ALA A 149 -11.20 -2.04 -10.73
CA ALA A 149 -11.59 -1.83 -9.35
C ALA A 149 -11.02 -0.51 -8.82
N ARG A 150 -11.43 -0.13 -7.62
CA ARG A 150 -10.71 0.86 -6.82
C ARG A 150 -9.66 0.10 -6.03
N PHE A 151 -8.39 0.43 -6.27
CA PHE A 151 -7.26 -0.24 -5.65
C PHE A 151 -6.72 0.51 -4.44
N GLY A 152 -5.90 -0.16 -3.65
CA GLY A 152 -5.35 0.29 -2.40
C GLY A 152 -6.12 -0.26 -1.21
N TRP A 153 -6.00 0.39 -0.06
CA TRP A 153 -6.72 0.01 1.15
C TRP A 153 -7.87 0.97 1.42
N ALA A 154 -8.98 0.45 1.95
CA ALA A 154 -10.15 1.27 2.27
C ALA A 154 -9.91 2.22 3.46
N PHE A 155 -8.94 1.93 4.30
CA PHE A 155 -8.53 2.75 5.45
C PHE A 155 -7.02 2.58 5.69
N VAL A 156 -6.42 3.56 6.35
CA VAL A 156 -5.04 3.48 6.82
C VAL A 156 -5.05 2.86 8.21
N PRO A 157 -4.35 1.72 8.45
CA PRO A 157 -4.23 1.16 9.79
C PRO A 157 -3.49 2.11 10.74
N VAL A 158 -3.85 2.06 12.02
CA VAL A 158 -3.26 2.95 13.04
C VAL A 158 -1.75 2.75 13.17
N GLU A 159 -1.28 1.52 13.03
CA GLU A 159 0.15 1.17 13.06
C GLU A 159 0.90 1.80 11.88
N VAL A 160 0.29 1.84 10.70
CA VAL A 160 0.84 2.47 9.49
C VAL A 160 0.88 3.99 9.66
N GLU A 161 -0.16 4.58 10.23
CA GLU A 161 -0.20 6.01 10.56
C GLU A 161 0.90 6.37 11.54
N GLN A 162 1.02 5.63 12.65
CA GLN A 162 2.05 5.85 13.67
C GLN A 162 3.46 5.66 13.12
N ALA A 163 3.69 4.60 12.35
CA ALA A 163 4.99 4.35 11.71
C ALA A 163 5.38 5.50 10.75
N THR A 164 4.40 6.00 9.99
CA THR A 164 4.59 7.14 9.09
C THR A 164 4.95 8.41 9.87
N LEU A 165 4.26 8.67 10.97
CA LEU A 165 4.50 9.82 11.83
C LEU A 165 5.91 9.81 12.43
N LEU A 166 6.34 8.67 13.00
CA LEU A 166 7.69 8.48 13.53
C LEU A 166 8.74 8.69 12.43
N LYS A 167 8.51 8.11 11.24
CA LYS A 167 9.41 8.27 10.11
C LYS A 167 9.48 9.70 9.60
N ALA A 168 8.35 10.41 9.52
CA ALA A 168 8.30 11.81 9.12
C ALA A 168 9.06 12.71 10.10
N ALA A 169 8.89 12.50 11.41
CA ALA A 169 9.61 13.22 12.44
C ALA A 169 11.13 12.99 12.35
N ALA A 170 11.56 11.74 12.12
CA ALA A 170 12.97 11.42 11.93
C ALA A 170 13.55 12.07 10.67
N LEU A 171 12.81 12.08 9.55
CA LEU A 171 13.22 12.74 8.30
C LEU A 171 13.33 14.27 8.48
N PHE A 172 12.37 14.86 9.17
CA PHE A 172 12.36 16.30 9.44
C PHE A 172 13.57 16.71 10.30
N LYS A 173 13.87 15.98 11.39
CA LYS A 173 14.99 16.27 12.29
C LYS A 173 16.36 16.06 11.63
N ARG A 174 16.49 15.16 10.66
CA ARG A 174 17.76 14.88 9.97
C ARG A 174 18.34 16.08 9.19
N LYS A 175 17.51 17.03 8.77
CA LYS A 175 18.00 18.24 8.08
C LYS A 175 18.95 19.06 8.96
N ASP A 176 18.73 19.04 10.28
CA ASP A 176 19.50 19.81 11.25
C ASP A 176 20.71 19.01 11.80
N ALA A 177 20.82 17.72 11.43
CA ALA A 177 21.91 16.83 11.81
C ALA A 177 22.51 16.12 10.58
N PRO A 178 23.22 16.82 9.68
CA PRO A 178 23.67 16.27 8.39
C PRO A 178 24.61 15.06 8.51
N PHE A 179 25.22 14.83 9.66
CA PHE A 179 26.11 13.68 9.91
C PHE A 179 25.55 12.65 10.88
N GLY A 180 24.25 12.72 11.23
CA GLY A 180 23.61 11.73 12.12
C GLY A 180 24.07 11.81 13.59
N VAL A 181 24.68 12.89 14.00
CA VAL A 181 25.12 13.16 15.37
C VAL A 181 24.47 14.45 15.86
N LEU A 182 23.54 14.33 16.80
CA LEU A 182 23.06 15.49 17.58
C LEU A 182 24.04 15.69 18.75
N GLN A 183 24.86 16.72 18.70
CA GLN A 183 25.64 17.16 19.83
C GLN A 183 24.75 17.97 20.78
N PHE A 184 24.30 17.35 21.86
CA PHE A 184 23.79 18.05 23.04
C PHE A 184 24.89 18.09 24.09
N GLY A 185 25.63 19.21 24.17
CA GLY A 185 26.55 19.42 25.26
C GLY A 185 27.44 18.22 25.60
N ASP A 186 28.15 18.25 26.70
CA ASP A 186 29.10 17.23 27.16
C ASP A 186 28.55 15.81 27.48
N ILE A 187 27.36 15.44 27.01
CA ILE A 187 26.72 14.16 27.27
C ILE A 187 26.48 13.41 25.96
N ALA A 188 27.21 12.33 25.77
CA ALA A 188 27.06 11.20 24.85
C ALA A 188 26.33 11.48 23.51
N ALA A 189 27.09 11.38 22.41
CA ALA A 189 26.56 11.38 21.04
C ALA A 189 25.51 10.27 20.87
N VAL A 190 24.24 10.64 20.76
CA VAL A 190 23.17 9.71 20.41
C VAL A 190 23.27 9.43 18.91
N ARG A 191 23.70 8.22 18.57
CA ARG A 191 23.68 7.72 17.19
C ARG A 191 22.22 7.56 16.74
N VAL A 192 21.78 8.37 15.79
CA VAL A 192 20.52 8.15 15.09
C VAL A 192 20.71 6.91 14.20
N THR A 193 20.19 5.79 14.62
CA THR A 193 20.23 4.51 13.87
C THR A 193 19.58 4.72 12.49
N ARG A 194 20.18 4.15 11.44
CA ARG A 194 19.65 4.23 10.05
C ARG A 194 18.32 3.51 9.88
N GLN A 195 18.01 2.56 10.77
CA GLN A 195 16.73 1.83 10.83
C GLN A 195 16.08 2.14 12.16
N ASP A 196 14.87 2.62 12.10
CA ASP A 196 14.03 2.86 13.25
C ASP A 196 13.34 1.53 13.58
N ILE A 197 13.78 0.87 14.65
CA ILE A 197 13.29 -0.47 15.03
C ILE A 197 11.78 -0.41 15.29
N ASP A 198 11.29 0.65 15.92
CA ASP A 198 9.87 0.81 16.21
C ASP A 198 9.03 0.90 14.94
N VAL A 199 9.54 1.60 13.91
CA VAL A 199 8.87 1.68 12.59
C VAL A 199 8.81 0.31 11.93
N ILE A 200 9.89 -0.47 12.01
CA ILE A 200 9.93 -1.83 11.43
C ILE A 200 8.95 -2.76 12.17
N GLU A 201 8.91 -2.70 13.49
CA GLU A 201 8.03 -3.52 14.30
C GLU A 201 6.55 -3.22 13.99
N LEU A 202 6.16 -1.94 13.95
CA LEU A 202 4.81 -1.52 13.58
C LEU A 202 4.39 -1.97 12.17
N LEU A 203 5.33 -2.00 11.22
CA LEU A 203 5.03 -2.35 9.83
C LEU A 203 5.20 -3.84 9.52
N SER A 204 5.76 -4.64 10.42
CA SER A 204 6.13 -6.05 10.16
C SER A 204 4.94 -6.91 9.73
N GLY A 205 3.77 -6.70 10.33
CA GLY A 205 2.53 -7.41 9.96
C GLY A 205 1.93 -7.00 8.61
N TYR A 206 2.40 -5.91 8.03
CA TYR A 206 1.89 -5.37 6.76
C TYR A 206 2.83 -5.61 5.58
N VAL A 207 4.02 -6.15 5.83
CA VAL A 207 4.96 -6.47 4.73
C VAL A 207 4.38 -7.56 3.86
N ARG A 208 4.35 -7.30 2.56
CA ARG A 208 3.92 -8.29 1.59
C ARG A 208 5.08 -9.26 1.31
N ASP A 209 4.80 -10.54 1.46
CA ASP A 209 5.76 -11.57 1.06
C ASP A 209 5.78 -11.68 -0.47
N VAL A 210 6.86 -11.22 -1.09
CA VAL A 210 7.05 -11.20 -2.55
C VAL A 210 7.25 -12.62 -3.11
N ALA A 211 7.56 -13.60 -2.26
CA ALA A 211 7.76 -14.99 -2.66
C ALA A 211 6.47 -15.67 -3.18
N MET A 212 5.31 -15.05 -3.01
CA MET A 212 4.02 -15.59 -3.48
C MET A 212 3.61 -15.06 -4.86
N VAL A 213 4.41 -14.21 -5.51
CA VAL A 213 4.13 -13.68 -6.84
C VAL A 213 5.20 -14.20 -7.78
N GLY A 214 5.07 -15.47 -8.14
CA GLY A 214 5.95 -16.17 -9.09
C GLY A 214 5.20 -16.57 -10.35
#